data_95228e99c486e3663d87cca72a38373d
#
_entry.id   95228e99c486e3663d87cca72a38373d
#
_cell.length_a   1.000
_cell.length_b   1.000
_cell.length_c   1.000
_cell.angle_alpha   90.00
_cell.angle_beta   90.00
_cell.angle_gamma   90.00
#
_symmetry.space_group_name_H-M   'P 1'
#
loop_
_entity.id
_entity.type
_entity.pdbx_description
1 polymer ?
#
loop_
_entity_poly.entity_id
_entity_poly.type
_entity_poly.pdbx_seq_one_letter_code
_entity_poly.pdbx_strand_id
1 'polypeptide(L)'
;MNQIYLRDQFLMIRDGDGKDRMELGRQLCRYYEQRNLEDVDTLPKVRPENVLILKYYSFENYFFNPKVMTELGVVKSEEAFYETLFEKWKEYLHRLSSGKHLTEVLGFEMQSISDIKAHMEEIKIYLRGHNLYDIFYGRYKDQEEELLKRYIDLAPREDFSDILDAIDHFIYFESRKREMEKKVK
;
A
#
# COMPACT_ATOMS: atom_id res chain seq x y z
N MET A 1 -5.14 6.20 -32.27
CA MET A 1 -4.49 5.26 -31.33
C MET A 1 -5.55 4.30 -30.84
N ASN A 2 -5.41 3.00 -31.12
CA ASN A 2 -6.48 2.02 -30.90
C ASN A 2 -6.76 1.84 -29.42
N GLN A 3 -7.89 2.34 -28.93
CA GLN A 3 -8.40 2.13 -27.57
C GLN A 3 -8.51 0.64 -27.18
N ILE A 4 -8.55 -0.25 -28.17
CA ILE A 4 -8.65 -1.70 -28.00
C ILE A 4 -7.39 -2.30 -27.34
N TYR A 5 -6.20 -1.72 -27.57
CA TYR A 5 -4.94 -2.26 -27.00
C TYR A 5 -4.72 -1.97 -25.52
N LEU A 6 -5.38 -0.98 -24.96
CA LEU A 6 -5.26 -0.62 -23.54
C LEU A 6 -6.30 -1.32 -22.63
N ARG A 7 -7.33 -1.93 -23.21
CA ARG A 7 -8.43 -2.53 -22.44
C ARG A 7 -8.03 -3.69 -21.54
N ASP A 8 -6.98 -4.44 -21.89
CA ASP A 8 -6.54 -5.62 -21.17
C ASP A 8 -5.12 -5.49 -20.59
N GLN A 9 -4.45 -4.35 -20.81
CA GLN A 9 -3.05 -4.12 -20.41
C GLN A 9 -2.95 -3.02 -19.35
N PHE A 10 -3.40 -3.32 -18.15
CA PHE A 10 -3.32 -2.42 -17.01
C PHE A 10 -3.13 -3.21 -15.72
N LEU A 11 -2.50 -2.58 -14.75
CA LEU A 11 -2.45 -3.03 -13.37
C LEU A 11 -3.21 -2.01 -12.51
N MET A 12 -4.28 -2.46 -11.87
CA MET A 12 -5.04 -1.67 -10.93
C MET A 12 -4.41 -1.85 -9.55
N ILE A 13 -3.94 -0.78 -8.96
CA ILE A 13 -3.40 -0.76 -7.60
C ILE A 13 -4.46 -0.16 -6.68
N ARG A 14 -4.76 -0.83 -5.58
CA ARG A 14 -5.74 -0.41 -4.59
C ARG A 14 -5.20 -0.57 -3.18
N ASP A 15 -5.54 0.38 -2.32
CA ASP A 15 -5.27 0.33 -0.89
C ASP A 15 -5.87 -0.90 -0.22
N GLY A 16 -5.18 -1.43 0.79
CA GLY A 16 -5.62 -2.59 1.57
C GLY A 16 -6.75 -2.27 2.56
N ASP A 17 -6.86 -1.00 3.00
CA ASP A 17 -7.90 -0.51 3.94
C ASP A 17 -8.00 -1.34 5.24
N GLY A 18 -6.93 -2.05 5.64
CA GLY A 18 -6.93 -2.95 6.78
C GLY A 18 -7.80 -4.20 6.61
N LYS A 19 -8.11 -4.59 5.38
CA LYS A 19 -8.99 -5.72 5.04
C LYS A 19 -8.20 -6.91 4.52
N ASP A 20 -8.86 -8.07 4.44
CA ASP A 20 -8.31 -9.25 3.77
C ASP A 20 -8.10 -8.97 2.28
N ARG A 21 -6.84 -9.02 1.84
CA ARG A 21 -6.40 -8.69 0.47
C ARG A 21 -7.03 -9.61 -0.58
N MET A 22 -7.14 -10.91 -0.26
CA MET A 22 -7.70 -11.88 -1.21
C MET A 22 -9.21 -11.67 -1.38
N GLU A 23 -9.90 -11.39 -0.28
CA GLU A 23 -11.34 -11.10 -0.35
C GLU A 23 -11.61 -9.79 -1.08
N LEU A 24 -10.80 -8.75 -0.81
CA LEU A 24 -10.91 -7.47 -1.51
C LEU A 24 -10.67 -7.62 -3.01
N GLY A 25 -9.64 -8.38 -3.42
CA GLY A 25 -9.36 -8.68 -4.82
C GLY A 25 -10.50 -9.44 -5.49
N ARG A 26 -11.05 -10.46 -4.82
CA ARG A 26 -12.22 -11.20 -5.32
C ARG A 26 -13.46 -10.33 -5.48
N GLN A 27 -13.74 -9.46 -4.52
CA GLN A 27 -14.86 -8.52 -4.59
C GLN A 27 -14.71 -7.56 -5.76
N LEU A 28 -13.51 -7.05 -5.99
CA LEU A 28 -13.22 -6.15 -7.08
C LEU A 28 -13.40 -6.83 -8.45
N CYS A 29 -12.86 -8.05 -8.62
CA CYS A 29 -13.05 -8.82 -9.85
C CYS A 29 -14.53 -9.12 -10.12
N ARG A 30 -15.30 -9.56 -9.10
CA ARG A 30 -16.75 -9.80 -9.23
C ARG A 30 -17.52 -8.54 -9.61
N TYR A 31 -17.17 -7.40 -9.03
CA TYR A 31 -17.80 -6.12 -9.37
C TYR A 31 -17.64 -5.80 -10.85
N TYR A 32 -16.42 -5.92 -11.38
CA TYR A 32 -16.17 -5.66 -12.81
C TYR A 32 -16.77 -6.72 -13.71
N GLU A 33 -16.79 -7.98 -13.29
CA GLU A 33 -17.45 -9.05 -14.03
C GLU A 33 -18.95 -8.78 -14.18
N GLN A 34 -19.62 -8.39 -13.09
CA GLN A 34 -21.03 -8.01 -13.12
C GLN A 34 -21.27 -6.80 -14.02
N ARG A 35 -20.43 -5.77 -13.94
CA ARG A 35 -20.54 -4.59 -14.81
C ARG A 35 -20.33 -4.93 -16.29
N ASN A 36 -19.43 -5.85 -16.61
CA ASN A 36 -19.21 -6.31 -17.97
C ASN A 36 -20.43 -7.04 -18.58
N LEU A 37 -21.29 -7.63 -17.75
CA LEU A 37 -22.57 -8.20 -18.22
C LEU A 37 -23.58 -7.11 -18.59
N GLU A 38 -23.52 -5.96 -17.93
CA GLU A 38 -24.39 -4.81 -18.19
C GLU A 38 -23.93 -3.97 -19.38
N ASP A 39 -22.60 -3.87 -19.60
CA ASP A 39 -21.97 -3.02 -20.62
C ASP A 39 -20.75 -3.71 -21.24
N VAL A 40 -21.03 -4.61 -22.21
CA VAL A 40 -20.05 -5.55 -22.77
C VAL A 40 -18.89 -4.84 -23.52
N ASP A 41 -19.10 -3.62 -24.05
CA ASP A 41 -18.18 -3.01 -24.99
C ASP A 41 -17.30 -1.89 -24.43
N THR A 42 -17.60 -1.37 -23.24
CA THR A 42 -16.97 -0.15 -22.73
C THR A 42 -16.03 -0.37 -21.54
N LEU A 43 -16.24 -1.41 -20.75
CA LEU A 43 -15.43 -1.65 -19.54
C LEU A 43 -14.26 -2.61 -19.80
N PRO A 44 -13.10 -2.38 -19.13
CA PRO A 44 -11.98 -3.30 -19.21
C PRO A 44 -12.33 -4.64 -18.56
N LYS A 45 -11.83 -5.73 -19.13
CA LYS A 45 -11.95 -7.07 -18.50
C LYS A 45 -10.93 -7.15 -17.35
N VAL A 46 -11.39 -6.99 -16.13
CA VAL A 46 -10.56 -7.08 -14.94
C VAL A 46 -10.43 -8.54 -14.52
N ARG A 47 -9.20 -9.02 -14.44
CA ARG A 47 -8.82 -10.36 -13.98
C ARG A 47 -7.97 -10.25 -12.72
N PRO A 48 -7.79 -11.35 -11.94
CA PRO A 48 -6.93 -11.30 -10.75
C PRO A 48 -5.52 -10.75 -11.01
N GLU A 49 -4.93 -11.08 -12.15
CA GLU A 49 -3.61 -10.59 -12.56
C GLU A 49 -3.57 -9.09 -12.88
N ASN A 50 -4.72 -8.45 -13.05
CA ASN A 50 -4.82 -7.00 -13.24
C ASN A 50 -5.00 -6.23 -11.94
N VAL A 51 -5.04 -6.93 -10.79
CA VAL A 51 -5.38 -6.31 -9.50
C VAL A 51 -4.26 -6.54 -8.50
N LEU A 52 -3.68 -5.46 -8.02
CA LEU A 52 -2.80 -5.42 -6.85
C LEU A 52 -3.54 -4.74 -5.70
N ILE A 53 -3.83 -5.49 -4.63
CA ILE A 53 -4.21 -4.90 -3.36
C ILE A 53 -2.94 -4.70 -2.54
N LEU A 54 -2.65 -3.49 -2.12
CA LEU A 54 -1.47 -3.15 -1.33
C LEU A 54 -1.41 -3.98 -0.04
N LYS A 55 -0.19 -4.33 0.37
CA LYS A 55 0.06 -5.06 1.61
C LYS A 55 -0.42 -4.25 2.83
N TYR A 56 -0.18 -2.96 2.81
CA TYR A 56 -0.47 -2.05 3.90
C TYR A 56 -1.83 -1.35 3.73
N TYR A 57 -2.24 -0.61 4.75
CA TYR A 57 -3.52 0.09 4.77
C TYR A 57 -3.71 0.96 3.54
N SER A 58 -2.72 1.78 3.24
CA SER A 58 -2.66 2.64 2.06
C SER A 58 -1.22 2.82 1.59
N PHE A 59 -1.03 3.51 0.47
CA PHE A 59 0.29 3.72 -0.11
C PHE A 59 1.23 4.50 0.83
N GLU A 60 0.72 5.45 1.60
CA GLU A 60 1.50 6.21 2.58
C GLU A 60 2.19 5.31 3.61
N ASN A 61 1.60 4.15 3.95
CA ASN A 61 2.17 3.23 4.95
C ASN A 61 3.50 2.59 4.55
N TYR A 62 3.91 2.69 3.28
CA TYR A 62 5.22 2.23 2.82
C TYR A 62 6.37 3.16 3.23
N PHE A 63 6.07 4.39 3.62
CA PHE A 63 7.07 5.42 3.94
C PHE A 63 7.40 5.52 5.44
N PHE A 64 7.21 4.44 6.21
CA PHE A 64 7.45 4.42 7.66
C PHE A 64 8.54 3.41 8.06
N ASN A 65 9.68 3.44 7.38
CA ASN A 65 10.89 2.76 7.83
C ASN A 65 11.69 3.73 8.71
N PRO A 66 11.82 3.47 10.04
CA PRO A 66 12.43 4.42 10.98
C PRO A 66 13.87 4.76 10.64
N LYS A 67 14.64 3.78 10.11
CA LYS A 67 16.02 3.98 9.70
C LYS A 67 16.11 4.96 8.52
N VAL A 68 15.32 4.76 7.48
CA VAL A 68 15.27 5.65 6.30
C VAL A 68 14.81 7.06 6.71
N MET A 69 13.79 7.15 7.57
CA MET A 69 13.29 8.42 8.08
C MET A 69 14.33 9.18 8.91
N THR A 70 15.18 8.46 9.65
CA THR A 70 16.29 9.05 10.39
C THR A 70 17.36 9.60 9.43
N GLU A 71 17.70 8.83 8.41
CA GLU A 71 18.71 9.23 7.42
C GLU A 71 18.27 10.45 6.60
N LEU A 72 16.98 10.56 6.34
CA LEU A 72 16.37 11.73 5.70
C LEU A 72 16.21 12.96 6.62
N GLY A 73 16.41 12.80 7.93
CA GLY A 73 16.16 13.84 8.91
C GLY A 73 14.68 14.12 9.18
N VAL A 74 13.78 13.23 8.78
CA VAL A 74 12.35 13.30 9.11
C VAL A 74 12.15 13.09 10.61
N VAL A 75 12.91 12.19 11.20
CA VAL A 75 12.99 11.99 12.65
C VAL A 75 14.43 12.10 13.11
N LYS A 76 14.66 12.39 14.38
CA LYS A 76 16.02 12.57 14.94
C LYS A 76 16.76 11.25 15.12
N SER A 77 16.03 10.16 15.36
CA SER A 77 16.53 8.81 15.55
C SER A 77 15.38 7.80 15.38
N GLU A 78 15.71 6.52 15.20
CA GLU A 78 14.72 5.44 15.19
C GLU A 78 13.91 5.40 16.52
N GLU A 79 14.57 5.67 17.65
CA GLU A 79 13.90 5.75 18.94
C GLU A 79 12.86 6.89 18.96
N ALA A 80 13.23 8.07 18.48
CA ALA A 80 12.34 9.22 18.40
C ALA A 80 11.11 8.96 17.51
N PHE A 81 11.25 8.12 16.49
CA PHE A 81 10.11 7.67 15.70
C PHE A 81 9.09 6.89 16.55
N TYR A 82 9.57 5.88 17.29
CA TYR A 82 8.71 5.04 18.12
C TYR A 82 8.12 5.79 19.31
N GLU A 83 8.88 6.69 19.92
CA GLU A 83 8.40 7.57 20.98
C GLU A 83 7.26 8.46 20.47
N THR A 84 7.46 9.13 19.35
CA THR A 84 6.43 9.98 18.71
C THR A 84 5.19 9.17 18.37
N LEU A 85 5.35 7.98 17.78
CA LEU A 85 4.21 7.13 17.42
C LEU A 85 3.44 6.67 18.65
N PHE A 86 4.14 6.28 19.71
CA PHE A 86 3.50 5.87 20.97
C PHE A 86 2.79 7.04 21.68
N GLU A 87 3.36 8.24 21.67
CA GLU A 87 2.70 9.45 22.17
C GLU A 87 1.38 9.70 21.42
N LYS A 88 1.42 9.64 20.07
CA LYS A 88 0.23 9.84 19.25
C LYS A 88 -0.78 8.69 19.37
N TRP A 89 -0.30 7.47 19.60
CA TRP A 89 -1.16 6.34 19.95
C TRP A 89 -1.98 6.64 21.20
N LYS A 90 -1.34 7.02 22.31
CA LYS A 90 -2.00 7.38 23.57
C LYS A 90 -2.90 8.64 23.43
N GLU A 91 -2.47 9.60 22.64
CA GLU A 91 -3.19 10.86 22.49
C GLU A 91 -4.53 10.65 21.77
N TYR A 92 -4.54 9.99 20.60
CA TYR A 92 -5.75 9.88 19.81
C TYR A 92 -5.86 8.67 18.86
N LEU A 93 -4.74 8.08 18.36
CA LEU A 93 -4.80 7.06 17.31
C LEU A 93 -5.60 5.83 17.75
N HIS A 94 -5.46 5.39 19.02
CA HIS A 94 -6.20 4.25 19.58
C HIS A 94 -7.73 4.45 19.54
N ARG A 95 -8.21 5.70 19.51
CA ARG A 95 -9.65 6.01 19.49
C ARG A 95 -10.24 6.06 18.09
N LEU A 96 -9.40 6.18 17.06
CA LEU A 96 -9.84 6.14 15.68
C LEU A 96 -10.38 4.76 15.31
N SER A 97 -11.24 4.72 14.29
CA SER A 97 -11.81 3.46 13.79
C SER A 97 -10.72 2.43 13.44
N SER A 98 -9.67 2.86 12.72
CA SER A 98 -8.53 2.02 12.37
C SER A 98 -7.70 1.58 13.59
N GLY A 99 -7.55 2.44 14.62
CA GLY A 99 -6.86 2.11 15.86
C GLY A 99 -7.64 1.08 16.71
N LYS A 100 -8.96 1.23 16.81
CA LYS A 100 -9.83 0.24 17.45
C LYS A 100 -9.76 -1.11 16.76
N HIS A 101 -9.81 -1.10 15.42
CA HIS A 101 -9.69 -2.33 14.64
C HIS A 101 -8.32 -3.01 14.86
N LEU A 102 -7.23 -2.23 14.90
CA LEU A 102 -5.91 -2.76 15.24
C LEU A 102 -5.89 -3.41 16.62
N THR A 103 -6.48 -2.77 17.63
CA THR A 103 -6.60 -3.33 18.99
C THR A 103 -7.40 -4.64 19.00
N GLU A 104 -8.50 -4.73 18.24
CA GLU A 104 -9.29 -5.95 18.07
C GLU A 104 -8.48 -7.08 17.43
N VAL A 105 -7.71 -6.79 16.38
CA VAL A 105 -6.86 -7.77 15.70
C VAL A 105 -5.74 -8.27 16.60
N LEU A 106 -5.10 -7.39 17.35
CA LEU A 106 -4.04 -7.76 18.30
C LEU A 106 -4.58 -8.50 19.53
N GLY A 107 -5.83 -8.26 19.91
CA GLY A 107 -6.44 -8.79 21.13
C GLY A 107 -6.00 -8.07 22.42
N PHE A 108 -5.23 -7.00 22.31
CA PHE A 108 -4.82 -6.15 23.44
C PHE A 108 -4.52 -4.72 22.97
N GLU A 109 -4.54 -3.77 23.90
CA GLU A 109 -4.16 -2.39 23.64
C GLU A 109 -2.66 -2.19 23.93
N MET A 110 -1.94 -1.57 22.99
CA MET A 110 -0.51 -1.27 23.14
C MET A 110 -0.27 -0.28 24.28
N GLN A 111 0.57 -0.66 25.24
CA GLN A 111 0.83 0.08 26.47
C GLN A 111 2.27 0.61 26.58
N SER A 112 3.13 0.26 25.64
CA SER A 112 4.55 0.59 25.68
C SER A 112 5.13 0.85 24.29
N ILE A 113 6.29 1.51 24.24
CA ILE A 113 7.10 1.67 23.02
C ILE A 113 7.52 0.29 22.48
N SER A 114 7.75 -0.67 23.37
CA SER A 114 8.10 -2.04 22.95
C SER A 114 6.96 -2.72 22.20
N ASP A 115 5.71 -2.46 22.58
CA ASP A 115 4.54 -2.99 21.85
C ASP A 115 4.45 -2.36 20.45
N ILE A 116 4.67 -1.04 20.33
CA ILE A 116 4.72 -0.37 19.04
C ILE A 116 5.81 -0.97 18.14
N LYS A 117 7.01 -1.20 18.68
CA LYS A 117 8.12 -1.81 17.94
C LYS A 117 7.80 -3.23 17.48
N ALA A 118 7.23 -4.04 18.38
CA ALA A 118 6.91 -5.43 18.10
C ALA A 118 5.80 -5.60 17.05
N HIS A 119 4.89 -4.63 16.95
CA HIS A 119 3.70 -4.69 16.09
C HIS A 119 3.71 -3.65 14.97
N MET A 120 4.90 -3.23 14.52
CA MET A 120 5.01 -2.21 13.47
C MET A 120 4.41 -2.66 12.13
N GLU A 121 4.47 -3.96 11.82
CA GLU A 121 3.84 -4.52 10.61
C GLU A 121 2.32 -4.42 10.70
N GLU A 122 1.73 -4.82 11.81
CA GLU A 122 0.28 -4.72 12.03
C GLU A 122 -0.17 -3.26 12.03
N ILE A 123 0.62 -2.35 12.59
CA ILE A 123 0.36 -0.91 12.54
C ILE A 123 0.27 -0.45 11.09
N LYS A 124 1.22 -0.84 10.24
CA LYS A 124 1.21 -0.48 8.81
C LYS A 124 0.03 -1.10 8.05
N ILE A 125 -0.42 -2.30 8.43
CA ILE A 125 -1.55 -2.98 7.78
C ILE A 125 -2.90 -2.39 8.21
N TYR A 126 -3.08 -2.09 9.49
CA TYR A 126 -4.41 -1.80 10.04
C TYR A 126 -4.63 -0.34 10.42
N LEU A 127 -3.58 0.46 10.60
CA LEU A 127 -3.72 1.87 10.93
C LEU A 127 -3.68 2.74 9.67
N ARG A 128 -4.66 3.64 9.55
CA ARG A 128 -4.84 4.51 8.37
C ARG A 128 -3.58 5.34 8.12
N GLY A 129 -2.97 5.18 6.93
CA GLY A 129 -1.71 5.79 6.55
C GLY A 129 -1.71 7.32 6.57
N HIS A 130 -2.79 7.95 6.13
CA HIS A 130 -2.92 9.41 6.17
C HIS A 130 -2.71 9.99 7.59
N ASN A 131 -3.22 9.33 8.63
CA ASN A 131 -3.02 9.79 10.01
C ASN A 131 -1.54 9.69 10.45
N LEU A 132 -0.85 8.63 10.03
CA LEU A 132 0.58 8.47 10.29
C LEU A 132 1.40 9.49 9.48
N TYR A 133 1.01 9.70 8.24
CA TYR A 133 1.66 10.61 7.32
C TYR A 133 1.63 12.05 7.85
N ASP A 134 0.48 12.51 8.32
CA ASP A 134 0.35 13.84 8.92
C ASP A 134 1.26 14.04 10.15
N ILE A 135 1.45 12.99 10.97
CA ILE A 135 2.33 13.05 12.15
C ILE A 135 3.77 13.35 11.76
N PHE A 136 4.29 12.63 10.77
CA PHE A 136 5.71 12.66 10.43
C PHE A 136 6.06 13.59 9.28
N TYR A 137 5.20 13.66 8.26
CA TYR A 137 5.44 14.36 7.01
C TYR A 137 4.65 15.66 6.86
N GLY A 138 3.64 15.90 7.71
CA GLY A 138 2.74 17.07 7.60
C GLY A 138 3.45 18.43 7.56
N ARG A 139 4.65 18.53 8.14
CA ARG A 139 5.48 19.75 8.11
C ARG A 139 6.28 19.94 6.81
N TYR A 140 6.31 18.94 5.92
CA TYR A 140 7.13 18.95 4.69
C TYR A 140 6.29 19.12 3.42
N LYS A 141 5.05 19.58 3.50
CA LYS A 141 4.10 19.67 2.37
C LYS A 141 4.69 20.37 1.13
N ASP A 142 5.52 21.39 1.31
CA ASP A 142 6.13 22.13 0.20
C ASP A 142 7.33 21.40 -0.43
N GLN A 143 7.85 20.34 0.21
CA GLN A 143 9.02 19.55 -0.21
C GLN A 143 8.70 18.07 -0.35
N GLU A 144 7.43 17.73 -0.34
CA GLU A 144 6.93 16.34 -0.26
C GLU A 144 7.49 15.48 -1.39
N GLU A 145 7.38 15.93 -2.63
CA GLU A 145 7.81 15.16 -3.80
C GLU A 145 9.32 14.85 -3.77
N GLU A 146 10.16 15.82 -3.42
CA GLU A 146 11.60 15.62 -3.31
C GLU A 146 11.95 14.68 -2.16
N LEU A 147 11.27 14.84 -1.02
CA LEU A 147 11.48 14.00 0.15
C LEU A 147 11.11 12.53 -0.12
N LEU A 148 9.97 12.29 -0.78
CA LEU A 148 9.54 10.95 -1.14
C LEU A 148 10.45 10.30 -2.18
N LYS A 149 10.94 11.03 -3.16
CA LYS A 149 11.97 10.53 -4.11
C LYS A 149 13.21 10.07 -3.37
N ARG A 150 13.74 10.89 -2.48
CA ARG A 150 14.92 10.55 -1.67
C ARG A 150 14.64 9.36 -0.75
N TYR A 151 13.41 9.23 -0.22
CA TYR A 151 13.01 8.06 0.56
C TYR A 151 13.10 6.78 -0.27
N ILE A 152 12.56 6.79 -1.48
CA ILE A 152 12.59 5.63 -2.38
C ILE A 152 14.03 5.24 -2.74
N ASP A 153 14.91 6.23 -2.95
CA ASP A 153 16.33 5.98 -3.27
C ASP A 153 17.10 5.33 -2.12
N LEU A 154 16.70 5.57 -0.87
CA LEU A 154 17.34 5.05 0.34
C LEU A 154 16.69 3.78 0.88
N ALA A 155 15.42 3.59 0.62
CA ALA A 155 14.66 2.48 1.17
C ALA A 155 15.11 1.13 0.59
N PRO A 156 15.21 0.07 1.41
CA PRO A 156 15.42 -1.27 0.90
C PRO A 156 14.33 -1.69 -0.09
N ARG A 157 14.71 -2.38 -1.18
CA ARG A 157 13.75 -2.90 -2.17
C ARG A 157 12.64 -3.74 -1.53
N GLU A 158 12.98 -4.43 -0.46
CA GLU A 158 12.08 -5.30 0.30
C GLU A 158 10.88 -4.56 0.89
N ASP A 159 11.04 -3.26 1.22
CA ASP A 159 9.96 -2.43 1.75
C ASP A 159 8.82 -2.23 0.74
N PHE A 160 9.12 -2.37 -0.57
CA PHE A 160 8.18 -2.23 -1.69
C PHE A 160 8.00 -3.53 -2.48
N SER A 161 8.43 -4.67 -1.96
CA SER A 161 8.51 -5.93 -2.70
C SER A 161 7.19 -6.35 -3.32
N ASP A 162 6.07 -6.23 -2.61
CA ASP A 162 4.75 -6.62 -3.11
C ASP A 162 4.32 -5.78 -4.32
N ILE A 163 4.66 -4.50 -4.37
CA ILE A 163 4.38 -3.60 -5.50
C ILE A 163 5.31 -3.94 -6.67
N LEU A 164 6.61 -4.02 -6.42
CA LEU A 164 7.62 -4.24 -7.44
C LEU A 164 7.48 -5.63 -8.08
N ASP A 165 7.23 -6.66 -7.27
CA ASP A 165 7.03 -8.03 -7.75
C ASP A 165 5.73 -8.16 -8.56
N ALA A 166 4.68 -7.44 -8.18
CA ALA A 166 3.44 -7.40 -8.96
C ALA A 166 3.63 -6.72 -10.31
N ILE A 167 4.40 -5.62 -10.36
CA ILE A 167 4.74 -4.93 -11.61
C ILE A 167 5.61 -5.82 -12.50
N ASP A 168 6.65 -6.43 -11.94
CA ASP A 168 7.55 -7.34 -12.66
C ASP A 168 6.77 -8.54 -13.22
N HIS A 169 5.88 -9.13 -12.42
CA HIS A 169 5.02 -10.22 -12.85
C HIS A 169 4.08 -9.80 -13.99
N PHE A 170 3.45 -8.65 -13.87
CA PHE A 170 2.56 -8.09 -14.89
C PHE A 170 3.31 -7.86 -16.21
N ILE A 171 4.49 -7.23 -16.17
CA ILE A 171 5.32 -6.98 -17.36
C ILE A 171 5.77 -8.29 -18.01
N TYR A 172 6.15 -9.29 -17.22
CA TYR A 172 6.58 -10.59 -17.72
C TYR A 172 5.44 -11.36 -18.42
N PHE A 173 4.25 -11.37 -17.85
CA PHE A 173 3.07 -11.98 -18.44
C PHE A 173 2.70 -11.32 -19.78
N GLU A 174 2.70 -10.01 -19.82
CA GLU A 174 2.39 -9.27 -21.04
C GLU A 174 3.43 -9.49 -22.15
N SER A 175 4.71 -9.58 -21.82
CA SER A 175 5.75 -9.87 -22.81
C SER A 175 5.60 -11.28 -23.40
N ARG A 176 5.33 -12.29 -22.59
CA ARG A 176 5.11 -13.67 -23.06
C ARG A 176 3.85 -13.81 -23.92
N LYS A 177 2.76 -13.15 -23.53
CA LYS A 177 1.53 -13.14 -24.30
C LYS A 177 1.77 -12.60 -25.71
N ARG A 178 2.52 -11.49 -25.83
CA ARG A 178 2.91 -10.90 -27.13
C ARG A 178 3.80 -11.81 -27.96
N GLU A 179 4.71 -12.56 -27.33
CA GLU A 179 5.54 -13.54 -28.05
C GLU A 179 4.73 -14.71 -28.58
N MET A 180 3.74 -15.20 -27.81
CA MET A 180 2.85 -16.27 -28.26
C MET A 180 1.95 -15.84 -29.40
N GLU A 181 1.38 -14.63 -29.35
CA GLU A 181 0.57 -14.07 -30.42
C GLU A 181 1.37 -13.84 -31.74
N LYS A 182 2.67 -13.50 -31.64
CA LYS A 182 3.55 -13.40 -32.79
C LYS A 182 3.91 -14.75 -33.44
N LYS A 183 3.89 -15.84 -32.67
CA LYS A 183 4.19 -17.20 -33.17
C LYS A 183 2.98 -17.87 -33.82
N VAL A 184 1.79 -17.35 -33.65
CA VAL A 184 0.52 -17.88 -34.22
C VAL A 184 0.14 -17.16 -35.51
N LYS A 185 0.85 -16.07 -35.86
CA LYS A 185 0.75 -15.39 -37.19
C LYS A 185 1.88 -15.83 -38.08
#